data_a5257650a2482cd5308a84956e3fe183
#
_entry.id   a5257650a2482cd5308a84956e3fe183
#
_cell.length_a   1.000
_cell.length_b   1.000
_cell.length_c   1.000
_cell.angle_alpha   90.00
_cell.angle_beta   90.00
_cell.angle_gamma   90.00
#
_symmetry.space_group_name_H-M   'P 1'
#
loop_
_entity.id
_entity.type
_entity.pdbx_description
1 polymer ?
#
loop_
_entity_poly.entity_id
_entity_poly.type
_entity_poly.pdbx_seq_one_letter_code
_entity_poly.pdbx_strand_id
1 'polypeptide(L)'
;MGRVIKVLLLAAVIAGGVVFVANRRGQAASSVTGTTMTAAEHLEHLKAMSAAGDIHAGHALDELARGVAQAAPANAKLPADDMGVVARLASSPRKGEYVNIMFEGKPMRTWVVHPAGNGEAPVAVVIMEIFGLSDWIRGVADQLAAEGFIAIAPDIVVGHGKDGGDTTSLADVPQAQLMQAVLSIPPAERTAKLKAAREWGLKDPRSNGKSGVVGFCFGGSESFSLAVAEPSLNAAVVYYGTAPTDAPPAARGTPPGPFQVSDSVANVKAPIIGFYGGLAQDARVGNSVAPTEAKMKALGKTYEPHIFDGAAHGFLRAQTGNDGANMKATEQAWPMTIAWLKKYTS
;
A
#
# COMPACT_ATOMS: atom_id res chain seq x y z
N MET A 1 -33.86 2.39 24.24
CA MET A 1 -34.40 3.17 23.10
C MET A 1 -33.35 4.15 22.50
N GLY A 2 -32.53 4.85 23.28
CA GLY A 2 -31.63 5.88 22.75
C GLY A 2 -30.45 5.37 21.88
N ARG A 3 -29.95 4.15 22.06
CA ARG A 3 -28.83 3.61 21.29
C ARG A 3 -29.21 3.16 19.87
N VAL A 4 -30.41 2.61 19.69
CA VAL A 4 -30.90 2.16 18.38
C VAL A 4 -31.22 3.35 17.47
N ILE A 5 -31.72 4.44 18.02
CA ILE A 5 -32.04 5.67 17.27
C ILE A 5 -30.74 6.35 16.77
N LYS A 6 -29.66 6.36 17.58
CA LYS A 6 -28.37 6.94 17.14
C LYS A 6 -27.70 6.15 16.01
N VAL A 7 -27.79 4.84 16.03
CA VAL A 7 -27.24 3.97 14.97
C VAL A 7 -28.03 4.14 13.66
N LEU A 8 -29.35 4.28 13.74
CA LEU A 8 -30.20 4.55 12.57
C LEU A 8 -29.99 5.94 11.97
N LEU A 9 -29.73 6.96 12.80
CA LEU A 9 -29.39 8.31 12.33
C LEU A 9 -28.02 8.36 11.66
N LEU A 10 -27.03 7.61 12.17
CA LEU A 10 -25.71 7.52 11.56
C LEU A 10 -25.76 6.80 10.20
N ALA A 11 -26.52 5.71 10.10
CA ALA A 11 -26.76 5.01 8.84
C ALA A 11 -27.47 5.90 7.80
N ALA A 12 -28.41 6.76 8.24
CA ALA A 12 -29.10 7.70 7.36
C ALA A 12 -28.17 8.81 6.82
N VAL A 13 -27.21 9.29 7.62
CA VAL A 13 -26.22 10.30 7.19
C VAL A 13 -25.23 9.69 6.19
N ILE A 14 -24.79 8.47 6.42
CA ILE A 14 -23.91 7.76 5.49
C ILE A 14 -24.65 7.43 4.18
N ALA A 15 -25.90 6.96 4.27
CA ALA A 15 -26.74 6.72 3.10
C ALA A 15 -27.08 8.03 2.34
N GLY A 16 -27.30 9.13 3.04
CA GLY A 16 -27.56 10.44 2.45
C GLY A 16 -26.35 10.99 1.67
N GLY A 17 -25.14 10.81 2.18
CA GLY A 17 -23.91 11.21 1.49
C GLY A 17 -23.65 10.40 0.22
N VAL A 18 -23.91 9.11 0.26
CA VAL A 18 -23.74 8.21 -0.90
C VAL A 18 -24.80 8.47 -1.98
N VAL A 19 -26.05 8.74 -1.59
CA VAL A 19 -27.14 9.08 -2.53
C VAL A 19 -26.86 10.41 -3.24
N PHE A 20 -26.26 11.40 -2.59
CA PHE A 20 -25.90 12.66 -3.23
C PHE A 20 -24.77 12.50 -4.27
N VAL A 21 -23.82 11.61 -4.03
CA VAL A 21 -22.75 11.28 -4.99
C VAL A 21 -23.28 10.41 -6.14
N ALA A 22 -24.14 9.44 -5.88
CA ALA A 22 -24.76 8.60 -6.90
C ALA A 22 -25.68 9.40 -7.85
N ASN A 23 -26.43 10.39 -7.34
CA ASN A 23 -27.34 11.19 -8.16
C ASN A 23 -26.61 12.19 -9.10
N ARG A 24 -25.36 12.57 -8.80
CA ARG A 24 -24.52 13.34 -9.74
C ARG A 24 -23.88 12.47 -10.83
N ARG A 25 -23.84 11.14 -10.66
CA ARG A 25 -23.29 10.20 -11.65
C ARG A 25 -24.24 9.82 -12.79
N GLY A 26 -25.49 10.26 -12.76
CA GLY A 26 -26.51 9.91 -13.75
C GLY A 26 -26.31 10.48 -15.16
N GLN A 27 -25.25 11.22 -15.45
CA GLN A 27 -25.08 11.85 -16.76
C GLN A 27 -23.72 11.62 -17.46
N ALA A 28 -22.83 10.78 -16.94
CA ALA A 28 -21.63 10.39 -17.69
C ALA A 28 -21.09 9.04 -17.18
N ALA A 29 -21.58 7.94 -17.70
CA ALA A 29 -20.92 6.67 -17.49
C ALA A 29 -21.10 5.78 -18.71
N SER A 30 -20.06 5.64 -19.50
CA SER A 30 -19.82 4.42 -20.24
C SER A 30 -18.91 3.51 -19.42
N SER A 31 -19.46 2.36 -19.01
CA SER A 31 -18.86 1.09 -18.67
C SER A 31 -17.45 1.09 -18.00
N VAL A 32 -17.43 1.16 -16.66
CA VAL A 32 -16.43 0.47 -15.87
C VAL A 32 -17.19 -0.34 -14.82
N THR A 33 -17.36 -1.63 -15.04
CA THR A 33 -17.86 -2.60 -14.07
C THR A 33 -16.75 -2.93 -13.07
N GLY A 34 -16.45 -2.01 -12.19
CA GLY A 34 -15.77 -2.28 -10.93
C GLY A 34 -16.82 -2.12 -9.86
N THR A 35 -17.17 -3.18 -9.17
CA THR A 35 -18.14 -3.18 -8.08
C THR A 35 -17.61 -2.28 -6.98
N THR A 36 -18.07 -1.04 -6.90
CA THR A 36 -17.84 -0.18 -5.75
C THR A 36 -18.69 -0.72 -4.62
N MET A 37 -18.07 -1.22 -3.55
CA MET A 37 -18.78 -1.60 -2.33
C MET A 37 -19.60 -0.41 -1.83
N THR A 38 -20.84 -0.65 -1.51
CA THR A 38 -21.68 0.32 -0.79
C THR A 38 -21.16 0.49 0.64
N ALA A 39 -21.52 1.59 1.31
CA ALA A 39 -21.16 1.78 2.72
C ALA A 39 -21.64 0.63 3.62
N ALA A 40 -22.77 0.01 3.29
CA ALA A 40 -23.28 -1.15 4.01
C ALA A 40 -22.42 -2.40 3.77
N GLU A 41 -22.03 -2.67 2.54
CA GLU A 41 -21.13 -3.76 2.20
C GLU A 41 -19.74 -3.56 2.81
N HIS A 42 -19.23 -2.33 2.86
CA HIS A 42 -17.98 -2.00 3.53
C HIS A 42 -18.06 -2.26 5.05
N LEU A 43 -19.15 -1.88 5.70
CA LEU A 43 -19.40 -2.15 7.11
C LEU A 43 -19.46 -3.66 7.41
N GLU A 44 -20.17 -4.44 6.59
CA GLU A 44 -20.22 -5.90 6.73
C GLU A 44 -18.84 -6.54 6.46
N HIS A 45 -18.08 -6.00 5.52
CA HIS A 45 -16.71 -6.42 5.27
C HIS A 45 -15.78 -6.16 6.47
N LEU A 46 -15.84 -4.97 7.08
CA LEU A 46 -15.10 -4.66 8.32
C LEU A 46 -15.49 -5.58 9.48
N LYS A 47 -16.77 -5.91 9.62
CA LYS A 47 -17.24 -6.87 10.64
C LYS A 47 -16.68 -8.27 10.39
N ALA A 48 -16.68 -8.74 9.15
CA ALA A 48 -16.13 -10.03 8.80
C ALA A 48 -14.61 -10.09 9.05
N MET A 49 -13.88 -9.04 8.71
CA MET A 49 -12.45 -8.90 8.99
C MET A 49 -12.16 -8.92 10.49
N SER A 50 -12.89 -8.15 11.27
CA SER A 50 -12.75 -8.12 12.73
C SER A 50 -13.06 -9.49 13.37
N ALA A 51 -14.10 -10.17 12.91
CA ALA A 51 -14.44 -11.51 13.35
C ALA A 51 -13.37 -12.56 12.98
N ALA A 52 -12.62 -12.30 11.90
CA ALA A 52 -11.48 -13.12 11.48
C ALA A 52 -10.18 -12.79 12.24
N GLY A 53 -10.23 -11.86 13.19
CA GLY A 53 -9.08 -11.48 14.02
C GLY A 53 -8.24 -10.34 13.45
N ASP A 54 -8.76 -9.58 12.47
CA ASP A 54 -8.11 -8.36 12.01
C ASP A 54 -8.34 -7.24 13.03
N ILE A 55 -7.28 -6.91 13.76
CA ILE A 55 -7.30 -5.88 14.80
C ILE A 55 -7.58 -4.47 14.24
N HIS A 56 -7.21 -4.20 12.99
CA HIS A 56 -7.45 -2.89 12.35
C HIS A 56 -8.92 -2.72 11.98
N ALA A 57 -9.56 -3.78 11.47
CA ALA A 57 -10.99 -3.78 11.23
C ALA A 57 -11.79 -3.67 12.53
N GLY A 58 -11.31 -4.29 13.61
CA GLY A 58 -11.87 -4.13 14.97
C GLY A 58 -11.81 -2.68 15.43
N HIS A 59 -10.67 -2.02 15.28
CA HIS A 59 -10.51 -0.59 15.62
C HIS A 59 -11.40 0.32 14.76
N ALA A 60 -11.48 0.08 13.45
CA ALA A 60 -12.35 0.85 12.55
C ALA A 60 -13.84 0.73 12.94
N LEU A 61 -14.29 -0.47 13.34
CA LEU A 61 -15.64 -0.71 13.84
C LEU A 61 -15.90 0.01 15.17
N ASP A 62 -14.94 0.00 16.09
CA ASP A 62 -15.02 0.69 17.37
C ASP A 62 -15.11 2.21 17.18
N GLU A 63 -14.38 2.78 16.23
CA GLU A 63 -14.44 4.20 15.89
C GLU A 63 -15.76 4.57 15.25
N LEU A 64 -16.28 3.77 14.33
CA LEU A 64 -17.62 3.93 13.78
C LEU A 64 -18.69 3.87 14.87
N ALA A 65 -18.57 2.95 15.83
CA ALA A 65 -19.50 2.81 16.94
C ALA A 65 -19.43 3.99 17.93
N ARG A 66 -18.27 4.61 18.09
CA ARG A 66 -18.08 5.81 18.94
C ARG A 66 -18.54 7.11 18.26
N GLY A 67 -18.92 7.07 16.98
CA GLY A 67 -19.32 8.26 16.22
C GLY A 67 -18.15 9.22 15.92
N VAL A 68 -16.91 8.72 15.97
CA VAL A 68 -15.68 9.49 15.75
C VAL A 68 -15.33 9.58 14.26
N ALA A 69 -16.06 8.87 13.39
CA ALA A 69 -15.89 8.94 11.94
C ALA A 69 -16.48 10.24 11.34
N GLN A 70 -16.15 11.40 11.90
CA GLN A 70 -15.98 12.58 11.06
C GLN A 70 -14.60 12.43 10.43
N ALA A 71 -14.59 12.16 9.13
CA ALA A 71 -13.38 12.22 8.37
C ALA A 71 -12.67 13.53 8.71
N ALA A 72 -11.52 13.46 9.39
CA ALA A 72 -10.67 14.62 9.54
C ALA A 72 -10.51 15.24 8.15
N PRO A 73 -10.58 16.58 7.99
CA PRO A 73 -10.47 17.21 6.69
C PRO A 73 -9.20 16.66 6.03
N ALA A 74 -9.39 15.87 4.99
CA ALA A 74 -8.33 15.08 4.38
C ALA A 74 -7.21 16.03 3.97
N ASN A 75 -6.06 15.95 4.61
CA ASN A 75 -4.90 16.75 4.23
C ASN A 75 -4.52 16.38 2.80
N ALA A 76 -4.76 17.31 1.87
CA ALA A 76 -4.52 17.07 0.44
C ALA A 76 -3.05 16.73 0.11
N LYS A 77 -2.13 16.97 1.04
CA LYS A 77 -0.71 16.64 0.91
C LYS A 77 -0.34 15.24 1.41
N LEU A 78 -1.28 14.52 2.00
CA LEU A 78 -1.10 13.14 2.46
C LEU A 78 -1.94 12.19 1.61
N PRO A 79 -1.55 10.94 1.45
CA PRO A 79 -2.45 9.93 0.91
C PRO A 79 -3.68 9.81 1.82
N ALA A 80 -4.83 9.53 1.25
CA ALA A 80 -5.99 9.21 2.05
C ALA A 80 -5.79 7.89 2.80
N ASP A 81 -6.39 7.76 3.98
CA ASP A 81 -6.53 6.47 4.65
C ASP A 81 -7.49 5.54 3.88
N ASP A 82 -7.65 4.30 4.34
CA ASP A 82 -8.53 3.33 3.67
C ASP A 82 -10.01 3.70 3.76
N MET A 83 -10.41 4.51 4.75
CA MET A 83 -11.79 5.00 4.86
C MET A 83 -12.10 6.14 3.88
N GLY A 84 -11.13 7.01 3.62
CA GLY A 84 -11.29 8.20 2.77
C GLY A 84 -10.91 8.01 1.32
N VAL A 85 -10.20 6.92 0.98
CA VAL A 85 -9.56 6.75 -0.33
C VAL A 85 -10.54 6.70 -1.50
N VAL A 86 -11.70 6.06 -1.35
CA VAL A 86 -12.70 5.97 -2.42
C VAL A 86 -13.23 7.36 -2.80
N ALA A 87 -13.53 8.18 -1.80
CA ALA A 87 -13.96 9.56 -2.01
C ALA A 87 -12.84 10.42 -2.62
N ARG A 88 -11.58 10.22 -2.17
CA ARG A 88 -10.42 10.91 -2.72
C ARG A 88 -10.21 10.56 -4.19
N LEU A 89 -10.24 9.29 -4.57
CA LEU A 89 -10.12 8.83 -5.96
C LEU A 89 -11.25 9.38 -6.84
N ALA A 90 -12.49 9.39 -6.33
CA ALA A 90 -13.64 9.92 -7.07
C ALA A 90 -13.54 11.42 -7.36
N SER A 91 -12.85 12.18 -6.49
CA SER A 91 -12.66 13.64 -6.62
C SER A 91 -11.30 14.03 -7.20
N SER A 92 -10.42 13.07 -7.46
CA SER A 92 -9.09 13.36 -8.01
C SER A 92 -9.19 14.02 -9.39
N PRO A 93 -8.45 15.10 -9.64
CA PRO A 93 -8.34 15.69 -10.96
C PRO A 93 -7.49 14.85 -11.93
N ARG A 94 -6.72 13.90 -11.42
CA ARG A 94 -5.90 12.98 -12.20
C ARG A 94 -6.75 11.76 -12.60
N LYS A 95 -6.57 11.33 -13.84
CA LYS A 95 -7.26 10.14 -14.34
C LYS A 95 -6.28 8.97 -14.28
N GLY A 96 -6.45 8.10 -13.28
CA GLY A 96 -5.80 6.81 -13.29
C GLY A 96 -6.49 5.86 -14.27
N GLU A 97 -5.74 4.96 -14.83
CA GLU A 97 -6.23 3.96 -15.76
C GLU A 97 -5.61 2.59 -15.51
N TYR A 98 -6.31 1.55 -15.91
CA TYR A 98 -5.75 0.21 -15.92
C TYR A 98 -5.12 -0.07 -17.30
N VAL A 99 -3.86 -0.48 -17.27
CA VAL A 99 -3.15 -1.02 -18.42
C VAL A 99 -2.82 -2.49 -18.19
N ASN A 100 -2.57 -3.22 -19.27
CA ASN A 100 -2.09 -4.60 -19.21
C ASN A 100 -0.61 -4.63 -19.60
N ILE A 101 0.25 -4.88 -18.62
CA ILE A 101 1.68 -5.13 -18.86
C ILE A 101 1.84 -6.62 -19.14
N MET A 102 2.44 -6.97 -20.27
CA MET A 102 2.65 -8.38 -20.60
C MET A 102 3.80 -8.95 -19.76
N PHE A 103 3.50 -9.99 -18.98
CA PHE A 103 4.45 -10.76 -18.21
C PHE A 103 4.32 -12.25 -18.56
N GLU A 104 5.37 -12.83 -19.12
CA GLU A 104 5.40 -14.25 -19.57
C GLU A 104 4.17 -14.64 -20.43
N GLY A 105 3.78 -13.75 -21.34
CA GLY A 105 2.64 -13.96 -22.23
C GLY A 105 1.26 -13.75 -21.61
N LYS A 106 1.18 -13.39 -20.33
CA LYS A 106 -0.07 -13.09 -19.62
C LYS A 106 -0.20 -11.59 -19.34
N PRO A 107 -1.41 -11.01 -19.43
CA PRO A 107 -1.64 -9.62 -19.09
C PRO A 107 -1.61 -9.44 -17.56
N MET A 108 -0.65 -8.68 -17.06
CA MET A 108 -0.61 -8.21 -15.68
C MET A 108 -1.32 -6.87 -15.59
N ARG A 109 -2.50 -6.87 -15.00
CA ARG A 109 -3.30 -5.66 -14.79
C ARG A 109 -2.54 -4.70 -13.88
N THR A 110 -2.41 -3.46 -14.32
CA THR A 110 -1.60 -2.47 -13.61
C THR A 110 -2.33 -1.14 -13.58
N TRP A 111 -2.40 -0.50 -12.42
CA TRP A 111 -2.95 0.84 -12.26
C TRP A 111 -1.87 1.87 -12.52
N VAL A 112 -2.12 2.81 -13.41
CA VAL A 112 -1.17 3.88 -13.78
C VAL A 112 -1.81 5.23 -13.59
N VAL A 113 -1.08 6.16 -12.98
CA VAL A 113 -1.50 7.55 -12.84
C VAL A 113 -0.34 8.46 -13.24
N HIS A 114 -0.61 9.35 -14.18
CA HIS A 114 0.36 10.35 -14.61
C HIS A 114 0.25 11.65 -13.81
N PRO A 115 1.35 12.35 -13.56
CA PRO A 115 1.32 13.67 -12.96
C PRO A 115 0.70 14.70 -13.90
N ALA A 116 0.22 15.82 -13.36
CA ALA A 116 -0.29 16.93 -14.15
C ALA A 116 0.80 17.53 -15.06
N GLY A 117 0.36 18.13 -16.16
CA GLY A 117 1.28 18.71 -17.16
C GLY A 117 1.86 17.67 -18.11
N ASN A 118 2.77 18.09 -18.98
CA ASN A 118 3.36 17.27 -20.05
C ASN A 118 4.90 17.14 -19.94
N GLY A 119 5.49 17.55 -18.81
CA GLY A 119 6.92 17.43 -18.57
C GLY A 119 7.35 16.00 -18.27
N GLU A 120 8.65 15.75 -18.36
CA GLU A 120 9.24 14.50 -17.92
C GLU A 120 9.08 14.31 -16.41
N ALA A 121 8.92 13.08 -15.99
CA ALA A 121 8.72 12.70 -14.60
C ALA A 121 9.38 11.35 -14.28
N PRO A 122 9.85 11.16 -13.05
CA PRO A 122 10.37 9.88 -12.62
C PRO A 122 9.24 8.86 -12.41
N VAL A 123 9.57 7.58 -12.56
CA VAL A 123 8.66 6.47 -12.31
C VAL A 123 8.69 6.10 -10.83
N ALA A 124 7.51 5.92 -10.22
CA ALA A 124 7.34 5.35 -8.89
C ALA A 124 6.55 4.03 -8.99
N VAL A 125 7.21 2.92 -8.73
CA VAL A 125 6.53 1.62 -8.61
C VAL A 125 5.94 1.52 -7.21
N VAL A 126 4.61 1.27 -7.13
CA VAL A 126 3.87 1.16 -5.87
C VAL A 126 3.54 -0.30 -5.62
N ILE A 127 4.06 -0.87 -4.55
CA ILE A 127 3.87 -2.29 -4.25
C ILE A 127 2.78 -2.46 -3.19
N MET A 128 1.79 -3.24 -3.54
CA MET A 128 0.62 -3.53 -2.73
C MET A 128 0.94 -4.23 -1.40
N GLU A 129 0.02 -4.10 -0.46
CA GLU A 129 -0.03 -4.92 0.76
C GLU A 129 -0.48 -6.37 0.44
N ILE A 130 -0.60 -7.20 1.47
CA ILE A 130 -1.14 -8.57 1.33
C ILE A 130 -2.62 -8.60 0.92
N PHE A 131 -3.24 -7.45 0.72
CA PHE A 131 -4.64 -7.29 0.29
C PHE A 131 -4.77 -7.11 -1.23
N GLY A 132 -3.70 -7.29 -2.00
CA GLY A 132 -3.69 -7.12 -3.44
C GLY A 132 -3.74 -5.66 -3.89
N LEU A 133 -4.10 -5.45 -5.16
CA LEU A 133 -4.25 -4.10 -5.74
C LEU A 133 -5.57 -3.46 -5.28
N SER A 134 -5.59 -2.99 -4.03
CA SER A 134 -6.73 -2.36 -3.39
C SER A 134 -6.95 -0.91 -3.82
N ASP A 135 -8.11 -0.34 -3.46
CA ASP A 135 -8.40 1.09 -3.66
C ASP A 135 -7.39 1.97 -2.92
N TRP A 136 -6.92 1.54 -1.74
CA TRP A 136 -5.93 2.28 -1.00
C TRP A 136 -4.60 2.39 -1.76
N ILE A 137 -4.11 1.31 -2.35
CA ILE A 137 -2.91 1.31 -3.20
C ILE A 137 -3.09 2.21 -4.42
N ARG A 138 -4.29 2.20 -5.06
CA ARG A 138 -4.61 3.12 -6.14
C ARG A 138 -4.60 4.58 -5.69
N GLY A 139 -5.08 4.86 -4.47
CA GLY A 139 -5.04 6.18 -3.84
C GLY A 139 -3.63 6.65 -3.54
N VAL A 140 -2.75 5.77 -3.09
CA VAL A 140 -1.31 6.08 -2.92
C VAL A 140 -0.66 6.42 -4.26
N ALA A 141 -0.96 5.67 -5.32
CA ALA A 141 -0.48 5.97 -6.67
C ALA A 141 -0.98 7.33 -7.16
N ASP A 142 -2.25 7.67 -6.92
CA ASP A 142 -2.80 9.00 -7.23
C ASP A 142 -2.09 10.11 -6.45
N GLN A 143 -1.76 9.89 -5.17
CA GLN A 143 -1.03 10.88 -4.36
C GLN A 143 0.42 11.06 -4.84
N LEU A 144 1.10 9.98 -5.23
CA LEU A 144 2.44 10.08 -5.83
C LEU A 144 2.41 10.85 -7.17
N ALA A 145 1.37 10.65 -7.97
CA ALA A 145 1.19 11.41 -9.19
C ALA A 145 0.91 12.90 -8.90
N ALA A 146 0.23 13.22 -7.79
CA ALA A 146 0.09 14.61 -7.31
C ALA A 146 1.44 15.24 -6.97
N GLU A 147 2.40 14.43 -6.55
CA GLU A 147 3.75 14.84 -6.18
C GLU A 147 4.73 14.89 -7.38
N GLY A 148 4.26 14.54 -8.57
CA GLY A 148 5.03 14.66 -9.82
C GLY A 148 5.65 13.36 -10.34
N PHE A 149 5.19 12.19 -9.89
CA PHE A 149 5.67 10.89 -10.36
C PHE A 149 4.72 10.24 -11.36
N ILE A 150 5.24 9.50 -12.32
CA ILE A 150 4.47 8.49 -13.06
C ILE A 150 4.32 7.31 -12.09
N ALA A 151 3.14 7.17 -11.49
CA ALA A 151 2.90 6.14 -10.49
C ALA A 151 2.33 4.88 -11.12
N ILE A 152 2.94 3.72 -10.82
CA ILE A 152 2.61 2.42 -11.41
C ILE A 152 2.41 1.41 -10.31
N ALA A 153 1.20 0.89 -10.17
CA ALA A 153 0.83 -0.12 -9.19
C ALA A 153 0.42 -1.43 -9.88
N PRO A 154 1.37 -2.38 -10.06
CA PRO A 154 1.07 -3.65 -10.71
C PRO A 154 0.28 -4.58 -9.78
N ASP A 155 -0.68 -5.32 -10.35
CA ASP A 155 -1.33 -6.44 -9.67
C ASP A 155 -0.48 -7.71 -9.82
N ILE A 156 0.45 -7.90 -8.90
CA ILE A 156 1.33 -9.06 -8.94
C ILE A 156 0.64 -10.38 -8.57
N VAL A 157 -0.65 -10.35 -8.18
CA VAL A 157 -1.46 -11.55 -7.90
C VAL A 157 -1.80 -12.31 -9.18
N VAL A 158 -1.73 -11.65 -10.34
CA VAL A 158 -2.03 -12.29 -11.63
C VAL A 158 -1.37 -13.67 -11.77
N GLY A 159 -2.17 -14.68 -12.10
CA GLY A 159 -1.76 -16.07 -12.15
C GLY A 159 -1.96 -16.86 -10.85
N HIS A 160 -2.21 -16.19 -9.72
CA HIS A 160 -2.40 -16.78 -8.39
C HIS A 160 -3.79 -16.51 -7.80
N GLY A 161 -4.61 -15.69 -8.44
CA GLY A 161 -6.01 -15.52 -8.10
C GLY A 161 -6.85 -16.74 -8.48
N LYS A 162 -8.15 -16.65 -8.23
CA LYS A 162 -9.08 -17.72 -8.61
C LYS A 162 -8.99 -17.99 -10.12
N ASP A 163 -8.89 -19.25 -10.48
CA ASP A 163 -8.75 -19.69 -11.86
C ASP A 163 -7.56 -19.05 -12.62
N GLY A 164 -6.50 -18.72 -11.91
CA GLY A 164 -5.33 -18.03 -12.47
C GLY A 164 -5.54 -16.54 -12.73
N GLY A 165 -6.58 -15.95 -12.15
CA GLY A 165 -6.88 -14.51 -12.22
C GLY A 165 -5.95 -13.63 -11.39
N ASP A 166 -6.37 -12.38 -11.22
CA ASP A 166 -5.71 -11.33 -10.44
C ASP A 166 -6.44 -11.04 -9.12
N THR A 167 -6.12 -9.94 -8.45
CA THR A 167 -6.79 -9.49 -7.21
C THR A 167 -8.32 -9.44 -7.37
N THR A 168 -8.84 -9.03 -8.53
CA THR A 168 -10.28 -8.90 -8.73
C THR A 168 -11.02 -10.24 -8.72
N SER A 169 -10.34 -11.31 -9.11
CA SER A 169 -10.89 -12.67 -9.06
C SER A 169 -11.06 -13.19 -7.62
N LEU A 170 -10.51 -12.47 -6.65
CA LEU A 170 -10.54 -12.78 -5.22
C LEU A 170 -11.46 -11.82 -4.42
N ALA A 171 -12.27 -11.00 -5.11
CA ALA A 171 -13.15 -10.02 -4.44
C ALA A 171 -14.20 -10.67 -3.53
N ASP A 172 -14.68 -11.85 -3.89
CA ASP A 172 -15.75 -12.56 -3.18
C ASP A 172 -15.24 -13.70 -2.28
N VAL A 173 -13.91 -13.81 -2.07
CA VAL A 173 -13.34 -14.82 -1.19
C VAL A 173 -13.03 -14.26 0.19
N PRO A 174 -12.99 -15.11 1.25
CA PRO A 174 -12.51 -14.67 2.55
C PRO A 174 -11.12 -14.07 2.46
N GLN A 175 -10.87 -12.99 3.20
CA GLN A 175 -9.59 -12.26 3.19
C GLN A 175 -8.38 -13.19 3.40
N ALA A 176 -8.52 -14.20 4.26
CA ALA A 176 -7.46 -15.20 4.48
C ALA A 176 -7.04 -15.92 3.18
N GLN A 177 -7.96 -16.13 2.24
CA GLN A 177 -7.65 -16.76 0.95
C GLN A 177 -6.94 -15.77 0.03
N LEU A 178 -7.34 -14.50 0.03
CA LEU A 178 -6.62 -13.44 -0.69
C LEU A 178 -5.18 -13.34 -0.18
N MET A 179 -5.00 -13.25 1.15
CA MET A 179 -3.67 -13.21 1.77
C MET A 179 -2.83 -14.44 1.41
N GLN A 180 -3.44 -15.63 1.43
CA GLN A 180 -2.76 -16.85 1.04
C GLN A 180 -2.34 -16.82 -0.44
N ALA A 181 -3.18 -16.34 -1.33
CA ALA A 181 -2.84 -16.18 -2.75
C ALA A 181 -1.63 -15.25 -2.94
N VAL A 182 -1.62 -14.09 -2.28
CA VAL A 182 -0.47 -13.16 -2.31
C VAL A 182 0.81 -13.80 -1.77
N LEU A 183 0.72 -14.49 -0.62
CA LEU A 183 1.89 -15.11 0.01
C LEU A 183 2.40 -16.35 -0.76
N SER A 184 1.54 -17.00 -1.56
CA SER A 184 1.92 -18.15 -2.36
C SER A 184 2.74 -17.80 -3.61
N ILE A 185 2.78 -16.53 -4.03
CA ILE A 185 3.56 -16.10 -5.18
C ILE A 185 5.05 -16.33 -4.90
N PRO A 186 5.79 -17.07 -5.72
CA PRO A 186 7.21 -17.30 -5.51
C PRO A 186 8.01 -15.99 -5.48
N PRO A 187 9.00 -15.81 -4.58
CA PRO A 187 9.79 -14.57 -4.50
C PRO A 187 10.43 -14.13 -5.82
N ALA A 188 10.96 -15.08 -6.60
CA ALA A 188 11.54 -14.77 -7.90
C ALA A 188 10.49 -14.21 -8.90
N GLU A 189 9.27 -14.75 -8.87
CA GLU A 189 8.17 -14.28 -9.71
C GLU A 189 7.71 -12.88 -9.30
N ARG A 190 7.58 -12.60 -7.99
CA ARG A 190 7.26 -11.25 -7.48
C ARG A 190 8.26 -10.23 -8.01
N THR A 191 9.54 -10.51 -7.82
CA THR A 191 10.63 -9.65 -8.31
C THR A 191 10.56 -9.46 -9.82
N ALA A 192 10.34 -10.52 -10.61
CA ALA A 192 10.25 -10.44 -12.06
C ALA A 192 9.07 -9.58 -12.52
N LYS A 193 7.90 -9.72 -11.90
CA LYS A 193 6.71 -8.90 -12.18
C LYS A 193 6.96 -7.42 -11.86
N LEU A 194 7.59 -7.13 -10.73
CA LEU A 194 7.93 -5.75 -10.34
C LEU A 194 8.95 -5.12 -11.28
N LYS A 195 9.94 -5.88 -11.72
CA LYS A 195 10.90 -5.43 -12.76
C LYS A 195 10.20 -5.15 -14.09
N ALA A 196 9.30 -6.03 -14.54
CA ALA A 196 8.53 -5.81 -15.75
C ALA A 196 7.67 -4.54 -15.69
N ALA A 197 7.02 -4.29 -14.56
CA ALA A 197 6.26 -3.05 -14.34
C ALA A 197 7.16 -1.80 -14.38
N ARG A 198 8.32 -1.85 -13.71
CA ARG A 198 9.30 -0.77 -13.74
C ARG A 198 9.81 -0.50 -15.16
N GLU A 199 10.20 -1.53 -15.88
CA GLU A 199 10.70 -1.43 -17.26
C GLU A 199 9.64 -0.85 -18.20
N TRP A 200 8.38 -1.24 -18.02
CA TRP A 200 7.27 -0.66 -18.77
C TRP A 200 7.14 0.84 -18.49
N GLY A 201 7.19 1.24 -17.22
CA GLY A 201 7.12 2.65 -16.84
C GLY A 201 8.28 3.48 -17.36
N LEU A 202 9.49 2.92 -17.36
CA LEU A 202 10.66 3.61 -17.91
C LEU A 202 10.61 3.83 -19.44
N LYS A 203 9.72 3.09 -20.14
CA LYS A 203 9.45 3.29 -21.57
C LYS A 203 8.34 4.31 -21.84
N ASP A 204 7.69 4.83 -20.79
CA ASP A 204 6.73 5.91 -20.95
C ASP A 204 7.41 7.13 -21.61
N PRO A 205 6.82 7.73 -22.64
CA PRO A 205 7.42 8.90 -23.32
C PRO A 205 7.69 10.10 -22.41
N ARG A 206 7.05 10.14 -21.26
CA ARG A 206 7.24 11.17 -20.23
C ARG A 206 8.21 10.74 -19.13
N SER A 207 8.78 9.57 -19.20
CA SER A 207 9.77 9.13 -18.21
C SER A 207 11.09 9.86 -18.36
N ASN A 208 11.64 10.37 -17.26
CA ASN A 208 13.00 10.92 -17.23
C ASN A 208 14.10 9.84 -17.16
N GLY A 209 13.72 8.56 -17.31
CA GLY A 209 14.65 7.43 -17.27
C GLY A 209 15.04 6.98 -15.86
N LYS A 210 14.51 7.62 -14.80
CA LYS A 210 14.79 7.25 -13.40
C LYS A 210 13.55 6.65 -12.73
N SER A 211 13.80 5.80 -11.72
CA SER A 211 12.71 5.14 -11.00
C SER A 211 13.00 4.93 -9.54
N GLY A 212 11.98 5.07 -8.72
CA GLY A 212 11.93 4.63 -7.34
C GLY A 212 10.88 3.57 -7.12
N VAL A 213 10.91 2.94 -5.95
CA VAL A 213 9.90 2.00 -5.48
C VAL A 213 9.42 2.40 -4.10
N VAL A 214 8.13 2.24 -3.85
CA VAL A 214 7.55 2.36 -2.52
C VAL A 214 6.59 1.19 -2.30
N GLY A 215 6.70 0.53 -1.16
CA GLY A 215 5.83 -0.60 -0.84
C GLY A 215 5.47 -0.64 0.64
N PHE A 216 4.38 -1.33 0.94
CA PHE A 216 3.71 -1.31 2.23
C PHE A 216 3.51 -2.73 2.76
N CYS A 217 3.82 -3.01 4.03
CA CYS A 217 3.66 -4.31 4.64
C CYS A 217 4.44 -5.40 3.88
N PHE A 218 3.74 -6.35 3.28
CA PHE A 218 4.29 -7.29 2.30
C PHE A 218 5.08 -6.55 1.21
N GLY A 219 4.46 -5.54 0.60
CA GLY A 219 5.11 -4.71 -0.42
C GLY A 219 6.30 -3.91 0.09
N GLY A 220 6.36 -3.59 1.38
CA GLY A 220 7.55 -3.00 2.00
C GLY A 220 8.73 -3.95 1.94
N SER A 221 8.54 -5.23 2.26
CA SER A 221 9.57 -6.25 2.11
C SER A 221 9.95 -6.47 0.64
N GLU A 222 8.97 -6.42 -0.27
CA GLU A 222 9.23 -6.54 -1.72
C GLU A 222 9.96 -5.31 -2.28
N SER A 223 9.77 -4.09 -1.71
CA SER A 223 10.59 -2.91 -2.06
C SER A 223 12.05 -3.14 -1.73
N PHE A 224 12.35 -3.73 -0.58
CA PHE A 224 13.71 -4.08 -0.19
C PHE A 224 14.28 -5.16 -1.12
N SER A 225 13.48 -6.21 -1.40
CA SER A 225 13.87 -7.30 -2.29
C SER A 225 14.14 -6.81 -3.71
N LEU A 226 13.33 -5.87 -4.22
CA LEU A 226 13.57 -5.24 -5.52
C LEU A 226 14.87 -4.42 -5.52
N ALA A 227 15.19 -3.70 -4.45
CA ALA A 227 16.45 -2.96 -4.34
C ALA A 227 17.67 -3.88 -4.33
N VAL A 228 17.54 -5.12 -3.83
CA VAL A 228 18.57 -6.16 -3.93
C VAL A 228 18.72 -6.68 -5.36
N ALA A 229 17.59 -6.90 -6.05
CA ALA A 229 17.55 -7.57 -7.35
C ALA A 229 17.72 -6.63 -8.55
N GLU A 230 17.58 -5.30 -8.36
CA GLU A 230 17.61 -4.30 -9.43
C GLU A 230 18.65 -3.21 -9.15
N PRO A 231 19.90 -3.41 -9.59
CA PRO A 231 20.98 -2.47 -9.32
C PRO A 231 20.82 -1.08 -9.98
N SER A 232 19.94 -0.95 -10.97
CA SER A 232 19.64 0.32 -11.64
C SER A 232 18.47 1.09 -11.01
N LEU A 233 17.89 0.58 -9.93
CA LEU A 233 16.91 1.30 -9.14
C LEU A 233 17.56 2.53 -8.48
N ASN A 234 16.89 3.69 -8.52
CA ASN A 234 17.46 4.93 -8.00
C ASN A 234 17.15 5.16 -6.51
N ALA A 235 15.98 4.70 -6.03
CA ALA A 235 15.56 4.84 -4.64
C ALA A 235 14.59 3.74 -4.23
N ALA A 236 14.63 3.34 -2.94
CA ALA A 236 13.62 2.47 -2.36
C ALA A 236 13.05 3.07 -1.07
N VAL A 237 11.74 2.89 -0.90
CA VAL A 237 11.00 3.29 0.31
C VAL A 237 10.29 2.05 0.86
N VAL A 238 10.54 1.75 2.12
CA VAL A 238 10.02 0.58 2.83
C VAL A 238 9.10 1.04 3.94
N TYR A 239 7.80 0.77 3.82
CA TYR A 239 6.86 0.97 4.92
C TYR A 239 6.61 -0.36 5.62
N TYR A 240 6.91 -0.40 6.92
CA TYR A 240 6.68 -1.55 7.83
C TYR A 240 6.91 -2.93 7.20
N GLY A 241 7.95 -3.03 6.39
CA GLY A 241 8.46 -4.26 5.77
C GLY A 241 9.81 -4.67 6.35
N THR A 242 10.27 -5.88 6.09
CA THR A 242 11.56 -6.39 6.55
C THR A 242 12.57 -6.47 5.41
N ALA A 243 13.85 -6.40 5.72
CA ALA A 243 14.89 -6.82 4.78
C ALA A 243 14.73 -8.30 4.42
N PRO A 244 15.29 -8.77 3.29
CA PRO A 244 15.36 -10.19 2.96
C PRO A 244 16.04 -11.00 4.07
N THR A 245 15.54 -12.19 4.29
CA THR A 245 16.12 -13.18 5.23
C THR A 245 16.22 -14.53 4.58
N ASP A 246 17.32 -15.24 4.86
CA ASP A 246 17.52 -16.62 4.44
C ASP A 246 17.03 -17.61 5.54
N ALA A 247 16.60 -17.07 6.69
CA ALA A 247 16.04 -17.91 7.74
C ALA A 247 14.72 -18.52 7.30
N PRO A 248 14.52 -19.83 7.56
CA PRO A 248 13.23 -20.45 7.31
C PRO A 248 12.13 -19.78 8.16
N PRO A 249 10.88 -19.77 7.69
CA PRO A 249 9.76 -19.29 8.50
C PRO A 249 9.76 -19.98 9.88
N ALA A 250 9.57 -19.20 10.94
CA ALA A 250 9.47 -19.77 12.28
C ALA A 250 8.33 -20.81 12.33
N ALA A 251 8.58 -21.94 12.98
CA ALA A 251 7.53 -22.95 13.18
C ALA A 251 6.38 -22.34 13.98
N ARG A 252 5.15 -22.73 13.65
CA ARG A 252 3.93 -22.22 14.29
C ARG A 252 4.02 -22.44 15.82
N GLY A 253 3.86 -21.37 16.59
CA GLY A 253 3.94 -21.42 18.07
C GLY A 253 5.35 -21.31 18.66
N THR A 254 6.40 -21.18 17.83
CA THR A 254 7.76 -20.93 18.31
C THR A 254 8.02 -19.42 18.30
N PRO A 255 8.52 -18.84 19.39
CA PRO A 255 8.97 -17.44 19.36
C PRO A 255 10.01 -17.25 18.25
N PRO A 256 9.92 -16.20 17.44
CA PRO A 256 10.94 -15.93 16.43
C PRO A 256 12.30 -15.71 17.12
N GLY A 257 13.33 -16.37 16.59
CA GLY A 257 14.70 -16.07 16.96
C GLY A 257 15.14 -14.67 16.48
N PRO A 258 16.38 -14.26 16.78
CA PRO A 258 16.93 -13.01 16.27
C PRO A 258 16.77 -12.93 14.74
N PHE A 259 16.37 -11.76 14.24
CA PHE A 259 16.22 -11.56 12.81
C PHE A 259 17.58 -11.66 12.10
N GLN A 260 17.68 -12.54 11.11
CA GLN A 260 18.88 -12.76 10.34
C GLN A 260 18.74 -12.14 8.96
N VAL A 261 19.50 -11.07 8.71
CA VAL A 261 19.50 -10.38 7.41
C VAL A 261 20.28 -11.21 6.39
N SER A 262 19.68 -11.48 5.24
CA SER A 262 20.32 -12.19 4.13
C SER A 262 21.61 -11.48 3.66
N ASP A 263 22.60 -12.27 3.22
CA ASP A 263 23.82 -11.74 2.60
C ASP A 263 23.52 -11.05 1.25
N SER A 264 22.40 -11.35 0.63
CA SER A 264 21.98 -10.73 -0.63
C SER A 264 21.85 -9.20 -0.56
N VAL A 265 21.68 -8.60 0.64
CA VAL A 265 21.64 -7.13 0.80
C VAL A 265 22.96 -6.46 0.38
N ALA A 266 24.06 -7.21 0.23
CA ALA A 266 25.30 -6.70 -0.36
C ALA A 266 25.12 -6.20 -1.80
N ASN A 267 24.11 -6.70 -2.52
CA ASN A 267 23.82 -6.30 -3.90
C ASN A 267 23.08 -4.94 -4.00
N VAL A 268 22.52 -4.43 -2.90
CA VAL A 268 21.82 -3.15 -2.89
C VAL A 268 22.72 -2.04 -3.40
N LYS A 269 22.21 -1.28 -4.39
CA LYS A 269 22.85 -0.05 -4.90
C LYS A 269 21.99 1.19 -4.59
N ALA A 270 20.66 1.04 -4.66
CA ALA A 270 19.75 2.10 -4.36
C ALA A 270 19.81 2.49 -2.86
N PRO A 271 19.80 3.78 -2.52
CA PRO A 271 19.57 4.21 -1.16
C PRO A 271 18.15 3.81 -0.70
N ILE A 272 18.03 3.34 0.54
CA ILE A 272 16.78 2.87 1.13
C ILE A 272 16.43 3.74 2.34
N ILE A 273 15.17 4.20 2.40
CA ILE A 273 14.56 4.76 3.61
C ILE A 273 13.47 3.81 4.10
N GLY A 274 13.38 3.61 5.41
CA GLY A 274 12.39 2.72 6.03
C GLY A 274 11.58 3.41 7.11
N PHE A 275 10.26 3.15 7.14
CA PHE A 275 9.32 3.70 8.11
C PHE A 275 8.61 2.58 8.86
N TYR A 276 8.67 2.60 10.18
CA TYR A 276 8.28 1.47 11.04
C TYR A 276 7.40 1.95 12.18
N GLY A 277 6.44 1.15 12.57
CA GLY A 277 5.69 1.33 13.82
C GLY A 277 6.59 1.11 15.03
N GLY A 278 6.12 1.54 16.20
CA GLY A 278 6.82 1.35 17.47
C GLY A 278 7.01 -0.13 17.79
N LEU A 279 8.08 -0.47 18.52
CA LEU A 279 8.41 -1.86 18.87
C LEU A 279 7.28 -2.56 19.66
N ALA A 280 6.56 -1.82 20.49
CA ALA A 280 5.45 -2.37 21.26
C ALA A 280 4.23 -2.70 20.37
N GLN A 281 4.04 -1.99 19.27
CA GLN A 281 2.90 -2.12 18.37
C GLN A 281 3.18 -3.06 17.18
N ASP A 282 4.44 -3.14 16.73
CA ASP A 282 4.86 -3.97 15.59
C ASP A 282 6.21 -4.65 15.83
N ALA A 283 6.31 -5.40 16.93
CA ALA A 283 7.55 -6.10 17.30
C ALA A 283 8.07 -7.05 16.22
N ARG A 284 7.18 -7.64 15.43
CA ARG A 284 7.54 -8.58 14.35
C ARG A 284 8.42 -7.93 13.29
N VAL A 285 8.09 -6.71 12.89
CA VAL A 285 8.87 -5.94 11.91
C VAL A 285 9.95 -5.12 12.59
N GLY A 286 9.62 -4.46 13.70
CA GLY A 286 10.53 -3.60 14.45
C GLY A 286 11.82 -4.30 14.88
N ASN A 287 11.73 -5.58 15.29
CA ASN A 287 12.91 -6.38 15.65
C ASN A 287 13.87 -6.67 14.47
N SER A 288 13.44 -6.44 13.24
CA SER A 288 14.30 -6.56 12.05
C SER A 288 15.14 -5.31 11.76
N VAL A 289 14.74 -4.15 12.31
CA VAL A 289 15.31 -2.85 11.93
C VAL A 289 16.77 -2.73 12.34
N ALA A 290 17.07 -2.93 13.62
CA ALA A 290 18.44 -2.78 14.14
C ALA A 290 19.45 -3.76 13.51
N PRO A 291 19.15 -5.06 13.34
CA PRO A 291 20.03 -5.97 12.60
C PRO A 291 20.23 -5.56 11.14
N THR A 292 19.19 -5.06 10.47
CA THR A 292 19.28 -4.57 9.09
C THR A 292 20.19 -3.34 9.02
N GLU A 293 20.01 -2.37 9.90
CA GLU A 293 20.83 -1.16 9.95
C GLU A 293 22.30 -1.50 10.18
N ALA A 294 22.59 -2.36 11.15
CA ALA A 294 23.95 -2.83 11.42
C ALA A 294 24.60 -3.48 10.21
N LYS A 295 23.88 -4.38 9.52
CA LYS A 295 24.38 -5.07 8.32
C LYS A 295 24.60 -4.11 7.16
N MET A 296 23.63 -3.25 6.87
CA MET A 296 23.74 -2.25 5.78
C MET A 296 24.88 -1.28 6.03
N LYS A 297 25.06 -0.82 7.25
CA LYS A 297 26.18 0.03 7.65
C LYS A 297 27.54 -0.67 7.47
N ALA A 298 27.65 -1.91 7.92
CA ALA A 298 28.87 -2.70 7.74
C ALA A 298 29.24 -2.90 6.28
N LEU A 299 28.26 -2.94 5.37
CA LEU A 299 28.45 -3.05 3.92
C LEU A 299 28.60 -1.68 3.22
N GLY A 300 28.61 -0.57 3.95
CA GLY A 300 28.69 0.78 3.38
C GLY A 300 27.47 1.16 2.53
N LYS A 301 26.29 0.57 2.81
CA LYS A 301 25.04 0.85 2.10
C LYS A 301 24.26 1.95 2.79
N THR A 302 23.53 2.76 2.01
CA THR A 302 22.63 3.79 2.54
C THR A 302 21.31 3.15 2.95
N TYR A 303 21.05 3.13 4.25
CA TYR A 303 19.78 2.72 4.84
C TYR A 303 19.44 3.66 5.99
N GLU A 304 18.27 4.30 5.92
CA GLU A 304 17.81 5.30 6.88
C GLU A 304 16.47 4.84 7.49
N PRO A 305 16.50 4.12 8.63
CA PRO A 305 15.28 3.68 9.31
C PRO A 305 14.72 4.76 10.25
N HIS A 306 13.39 4.91 10.25
CA HIS A 306 12.63 5.75 11.18
C HIS A 306 11.59 4.90 11.88
N ILE A 307 11.64 4.87 13.23
CA ILE A 307 10.67 4.18 14.07
C ILE A 307 9.79 5.23 14.73
N PHE A 308 8.48 5.08 14.62
CA PHE A 308 7.48 5.97 15.19
C PHE A 308 6.80 5.31 16.39
N ASP A 309 7.23 5.71 17.59
CA ASP A 309 6.68 5.18 18.83
C ASP A 309 5.16 5.42 18.91
N GLY A 310 4.44 4.38 19.32
CA GLY A 310 2.99 4.38 19.41
C GLY A 310 2.27 4.09 18.09
N ALA A 311 2.90 4.28 16.94
CA ALA A 311 2.29 3.94 15.67
C ALA A 311 2.30 2.42 15.42
N ALA A 312 1.23 1.91 14.81
CA ALA A 312 1.08 0.49 14.53
C ALA A 312 1.60 0.10 13.14
N HIS A 313 1.66 -1.21 12.90
CA HIS A 313 1.78 -1.75 11.53
C HIS A 313 0.65 -1.20 10.65
N GLY A 314 0.98 -0.72 9.44
CA GLY A 314 -0.03 -0.16 8.54
C GLY A 314 -0.48 1.27 8.89
N PHE A 315 0.27 2.03 9.69
CA PHE A 315 -0.10 3.37 10.15
C PHE A 315 -0.48 4.33 9.02
N LEU A 316 0.12 4.20 7.83
CA LEU A 316 -0.20 5.07 6.69
C LEU A 316 -1.58 4.79 6.10
N ARG A 317 -2.08 3.55 6.21
CA ARG A 317 -3.41 3.15 5.77
C ARG A 317 -4.47 3.41 6.86
N ALA A 318 -4.14 3.13 8.11
CA ALA A 318 -5.03 3.25 9.27
C ALA A 318 -4.69 4.51 10.09
N GLN A 319 -4.79 5.70 9.46
CA GLN A 319 -4.29 6.96 10.02
C GLN A 319 -4.97 7.38 11.33
N THR A 320 -6.25 7.02 11.51
CA THR A 320 -7.03 7.37 12.70
C THR A 320 -6.73 6.51 13.93
N GLY A 321 -5.97 5.42 13.74
CA GLY A 321 -5.69 4.46 14.82
C GLY A 321 -4.64 4.91 15.84
N ASN A 322 -4.54 4.13 16.92
CA ASN A 322 -3.52 4.26 17.97
C ASN A 322 -3.49 5.64 18.63
N ASP A 323 -4.66 6.14 19.03
CA ASP A 323 -4.83 7.44 19.74
C ASP A 323 -4.13 8.60 18.99
N GLY A 324 -4.16 8.58 17.65
CA GLY A 324 -3.56 9.59 16.79
C GLY A 324 -2.05 9.40 16.51
N ALA A 325 -1.41 8.37 17.05
CA ALA A 325 0.01 8.11 16.77
C ALA A 325 0.24 7.73 15.31
N ASN A 326 -0.70 7.02 14.69
CA ASN A 326 -0.63 6.67 13.27
C ASN A 326 -0.65 7.93 12.38
N MET A 327 -1.52 8.89 12.68
CA MET A 327 -1.56 10.16 11.93
C MET A 327 -0.25 10.94 12.09
N LYS A 328 0.28 11.05 13.31
CA LYS A 328 1.58 11.72 13.56
C LYS A 328 2.72 11.07 12.79
N ALA A 329 2.74 9.74 12.73
CA ALA A 329 3.71 8.99 11.93
C ALA A 329 3.53 9.26 10.43
N THR A 330 2.28 9.29 9.94
CA THR A 330 1.94 9.58 8.54
C THR A 330 2.40 10.98 8.13
N GLU A 331 2.14 12.00 8.97
CA GLU A 331 2.54 13.40 8.72
C GLU A 331 4.05 13.58 8.63
N GLN A 332 4.83 12.72 9.26
CA GLN A 332 6.29 12.73 9.18
C GLN A 332 6.80 11.86 8.01
N ALA A 333 6.34 10.63 7.91
CA ALA A 333 6.86 9.65 6.95
C ALA A 333 6.57 10.04 5.50
N TRP A 334 5.37 10.57 5.21
CA TRP A 334 5.01 10.86 3.82
C TRP A 334 5.84 11.98 3.18
N PRO A 335 6.02 13.15 3.80
CA PRO A 335 6.92 14.18 3.26
C PRO A 335 8.37 13.68 3.09
N MET A 336 8.86 12.83 4.00
CA MET A 336 10.19 12.22 3.89
C MET A 336 10.25 11.25 2.69
N THR A 337 9.20 10.46 2.44
CA THR A 337 9.07 9.61 1.24
C THR A 337 9.22 10.44 -0.02
N ILE A 338 8.49 11.53 -0.13
CA ILE A 338 8.51 12.39 -1.32
C ILE A 338 9.88 13.05 -1.49
N ALA A 339 10.45 13.57 -0.42
CA ALA A 339 11.79 14.16 -0.43
C ALA A 339 12.86 13.14 -0.86
N TRP A 340 12.78 11.91 -0.34
CA TRP A 340 13.71 10.83 -0.67
C TRP A 340 13.61 10.44 -2.14
N LEU A 341 12.41 10.17 -2.62
CA LEU A 341 12.21 9.82 -4.02
C LEU A 341 12.70 10.96 -4.93
N LYS A 342 12.30 12.20 -4.70
CA LYS A 342 12.76 13.37 -5.49
C LYS A 342 14.28 13.52 -5.48
N LYS A 343 14.93 13.35 -4.34
CA LYS A 343 16.40 13.47 -4.21
C LYS A 343 17.16 12.54 -5.14
N TYR A 344 16.66 11.34 -5.34
CA TYR A 344 17.39 10.30 -6.07
C TYR A 344 16.85 10.02 -7.48
N THR A 345 15.69 10.58 -7.83
CA THR A 345 15.05 10.38 -9.13
C THR A 345 14.87 11.66 -9.95
N SER A 346 15.34 12.80 -9.44
CA SER A 346 15.37 14.05 -10.20
C SER A 346 16.49 14.09 -11.23
#